data_9843bf9216b8fd438f162e86fd6b4d53
#
_entry.id   9843bf9216b8fd438f162e86fd6b4d53
#
_cell.length_a   1.000
_cell.length_b   1.000
_cell.length_c   1.000
_cell.angle_alpha   90.00
_cell.angle_beta   90.00
_cell.angle_gamma   90.00
#
_symmetry.space_group_name_H-M   'P 1'
#
loop_
_entity.id
_entity.type
_entity.pdbx_description
1 polymer ?
#
loop_
_entity_poly.entity_id
_entity_poly.type
_entity_poly.pdbx_seq_one_letter_code
_entity_poly.pdbx_strand_id
1 'polypeptide(L)'
;NIRCMRVTPPFDGLDQFDYGLRKALDPYFDWQEFGSLLLQSTPPNTLLFAEGTFELQFALFRIPDEENAVFMIGPWATAERSEKSRSWARRHIGEKGDDAVQSYYNGVRILSDSGFQASIVAVVSMMFPKEEFHLDQQKEFLPFHFTTDLRYFTEPEFQREIPIQMLEQRYAN
;
A
#
# COMPACT_ATOMS: atom_id res chain seq x y z
N ASN A 1 3.69 0.14 -14.62
CA ASN A 1 3.06 1.46 -14.65
C ASN A 1 2.98 2.01 -13.22
N ILE A 2 3.33 3.31 -13.06
CA ILE A 2 3.18 4.03 -11.80
C ILE A 2 1.85 4.77 -11.86
N ARG A 3 1.10 4.75 -10.77
CA ARG A 3 -0.16 5.47 -10.65
C ARG A 3 0.00 6.71 -9.78
N CYS A 4 -0.85 7.69 -10.04
CA CYS A 4 -1.10 8.80 -9.15
C CYS A 4 -2.57 8.73 -8.74
N MET A 5 -2.83 8.74 -7.45
CA MET A 5 -4.18 8.59 -6.91
C MET A 5 -4.42 9.65 -5.83
N ARG A 6 -5.57 10.29 -5.88
CA ARG A 6 -6.08 11.11 -4.80
C ARG A 6 -6.92 10.24 -3.87
N VAL A 7 -6.51 10.15 -2.61
CA VAL A 7 -7.16 9.36 -1.55
C VAL A 7 -7.95 10.32 -0.67
N THR A 8 -9.26 10.20 -0.70
CA THR A 8 -10.19 11.04 0.07
C THR A 8 -11.45 10.24 0.38
N PRO A 9 -12.12 10.47 1.52
CA PRO A 9 -13.40 9.83 1.77
C PRO A 9 -14.42 10.07 0.65
N PRO A 10 -15.26 9.10 0.30
CA PRO A 10 -15.44 7.77 0.91
C PRO A 10 -14.44 6.69 0.45
N PHE A 11 -13.26 7.02 -0.05
CA PHE A 11 -12.18 6.13 -0.48
C PHE A 11 -12.50 5.24 -1.69
N ASP A 12 -13.37 5.71 -2.56
CA ASP A 12 -13.75 5.00 -3.78
C ASP A 12 -12.53 4.75 -4.67
N GLY A 13 -12.41 3.52 -5.16
CA GLY A 13 -11.32 3.11 -6.05
C GLY A 13 -9.97 2.88 -5.36
N LEU A 14 -9.87 3.04 -4.03
CA LEU A 14 -8.64 2.79 -3.29
C LEU A 14 -8.18 1.33 -3.42
N ASP A 15 -9.10 0.40 -3.61
CA ASP A 15 -8.80 -1.02 -3.88
C ASP A 15 -8.00 -1.25 -5.18
N GLN A 16 -7.86 -0.24 -6.01
CA GLN A 16 -7.10 -0.30 -7.25
C GLN A 16 -5.67 0.28 -7.14
N PHE A 17 -5.25 0.76 -5.94
CA PHE A 17 -3.96 1.44 -5.82
C PHE A 17 -2.77 0.55 -6.17
N ASP A 18 -2.84 -0.73 -5.83
CA ASP A 18 -1.86 -1.77 -6.15
C ASP A 18 -2.34 -2.71 -7.27
N TYR A 19 -3.15 -2.18 -8.21
CA TYR A 19 -3.76 -2.95 -9.30
C TYR A 19 -4.62 -4.14 -8.83
N GLY A 20 -5.17 -4.05 -7.62
CA GLY A 20 -6.04 -5.07 -7.05
C GLY A 20 -5.31 -6.25 -6.40
N LEU A 21 -3.98 -6.18 -6.22
CA LEU A 21 -3.22 -7.25 -5.57
C LEU A 21 -3.75 -7.53 -4.16
N ARG A 22 -3.89 -6.50 -3.33
CA ARG A 22 -4.38 -6.67 -1.96
C ARG A 22 -5.80 -7.23 -1.92
N LYS A 23 -6.68 -6.74 -2.80
CA LYS A 23 -8.04 -7.26 -2.93
C LYS A 23 -8.08 -8.73 -3.36
N ALA A 24 -7.14 -9.14 -4.22
CA ALA A 24 -7.04 -10.55 -4.63
C ALA A 24 -6.52 -11.45 -3.49
N LEU A 25 -5.64 -10.94 -2.65
CA LEU A 25 -5.09 -11.68 -1.50
C LEU A 25 -6.02 -11.66 -0.28
N ASP A 26 -6.73 -10.55 -0.05
CA ASP A 26 -7.68 -10.38 1.06
C ASP A 26 -8.97 -9.73 0.55
N PRO A 27 -9.96 -10.51 0.09
CA PRO A 27 -11.24 -10.00 -0.39
C PRO A 27 -12.06 -9.23 0.66
N TYR A 28 -11.76 -9.46 1.95
CA TYR A 28 -12.43 -8.83 3.09
C TYR A 28 -11.66 -7.67 3.70
N PHE A 29 -10.62 -7.22 3.00
CA PHE A 29 -9.79 -6.10 3.45
C PHE A 29 -10.64 -4.83 3.64
N ASP A 30 -10.51 -4.19 4.81
CA ASP A 30 -11.24 -2.96 5.12
C ASP A 30 -10.59 -1.74 4.48
N TRP A 31 -11.12 -1.34 3.34
CA TRP A 31 -10.63 -0.19 2.56
C TRP A 31 -10.97 1.14 3.21
N GLN A 32 -12.01 1.22 4.04
CA GLN A 32 -12.37 2.43 4.77
C GLN A 32 -11.39 2.68 5.91
N GLU A 33 -11.08 1.62 6.68
CA GLU A 33 -10.04 1.69 7.70
C GLU A 33 -8.68 2.02 7.08
N PHE A 34 -8.31 1.34 6.01
CA PHE A 34 -7.06 1.59 5.31
C PHE A 34 -6.92 3.03 4.81
N GLY A 35 -7.96 3.59 4.18
CA GLY A 35 -7.99 4.98 3.74
C GLY A 35 -7.88 5.97 4.91
N SER A 36 -8.55 5.68 6.01
CA SER A 36 -8.48 6.49 7.24
C SER A 36 -7.06 6.47 7.84
N LEU A 37 -6.42 5.29 7.87
CA LEU A 37 -5.03 5.14 8.34
C LEU A 37 -4.04 5.88 7.43
N LEU A 38 -4.23 5.84 6.11
CA LEU A 38 -3.42 6.63 5.17
C LEU A 38 -3.48 8.12 5.48
N LEU A 39 -4.69 8.66 5.70
CA LEU A 39 -4.88 10.06 6.07
C LEU A 39 -4.19 10.40 7.40
N GLN A 40 -4.38 9.54 8.41
CA GLN A 40 -3.80 9.79 9.75
C GLN A 40 -2.27 9.68 9.76
N SER A 41 -1.72 8.72 9.01
CA SER A 41 -0.29 8.40 9.03
C SER A 41 0.53 9.26 8.07
N THR A 42 -0.09 10.07 7.23
CA THR A 42 0.62 11.00 6.34
C THR A 42 0.70 12.37 7.01
N PRO A 43 1.89 12.80 7.48
CA PRO A 43 2.03 14.08 8.17
C PRO A 43 1.74 15.26 7.25
N PRO A 44 1.25 16.40 7.76
CA PRO A 44 1.14 17.62 6.98
C PRO A 44 2.52 18.13 6.56
N ASN A 45 2.58 18.84 5.45
CA ASN A 45 3.81 19.45 4.90
C ASN A 45 4.99 18.46 4.76
N THR A 46 4.68 17.19 4.55
CA THR A 46 5.68 16.14 4.40
C THR A 46 5.44 15.37 3.12
N LEU A 47 6.49 15.21 2.32
CA LEU A 47 6.54 14.25 1.23
C LEU A 47 7.18 12.98 1.78
N LEU A 48 6.34 12.02 2.09
CA LEU A 48 6.70 10.75 2.70
C LEU A 48 6.98 9.71 1.63
N PHE A 49 8.20 9.16 1.64
CA PHE A 49 8.56 7.97 0.86
C PHE A 49 8.40 6.74 1.74
N ALA A 50 7.47 5.87 1.40
CA ALA A 50 7.07 4.73 2.20
C ALA A 50 7.38 3.41 1.48
N GLU A 51 7.88 2.44 2.24
CA GLU A 51 8.07 1.07 1.78
C GLU A 51 7.00 0.16 2.40
N GLY A 52 6.27 -0.55 1.56
CA GLY A 52 5.27 -1.52 1.98
C GLY A 52 5.84 -2.93 2.21
N THR A 53 4.96 -3.83 2.64
CA THR A 53 5.31 -5.21 3.05
C THR A 53 6.06 -6.02 1.98
N PHE A 54 5.82 -5.73 0.70
CA PHE A 54 6.45 -6.43 -0.42
C PHE A 54 7.63 -5.66 -1.02
N GLU A 55 8.25 -4.75 -0.26
CA GLU A 55 9.36 -3.90 -0.72
C GLU A 55 8.97 -2.98 -1.87
N LEU A 56 7.67 -2.72 -2.02
CA LEU A 56 7.14 -1.76 -2.97
C LEU A 56 7.17 -0.36 -2.36
N GLN A 57 7.63 0.59 -3.16
CA GLN A 57 7.77 1.98 -2.76
C GLN A 57 6.56 2.80 -3.17
N PHE A 58 6.22 3.77 -2.34
CA PHE A 58 5.15 4.74 -2.55
C PHE A 58 5.62 6.13 -2.11
N ALA A 59 5.09 7.16 -2.72
CA ALA A 59 5.22 8.52 -2.21
C ALA A 59 3.84 9.04 -1.82
N LEU A 60 3.75 9.69 -0.67
CA LEU A 60 2.51 10.17 -0.07
C LEU A 60 2.70 11.61 0.42
N PHE A 61 1.71 12.46 0.21
CA PHE A 61 1.66 13.77 0.83
C PHE A 61 0.21 14.25 0.98
N ARG A 62 -0.05 15.06 1.99
CA ARG A 62 -1.35 15.72 2.11
C ARG A 62 -1.46 16.81 1.06
N ILE A 63 -2.63 16.91 0.43
CA ILE A 63 -2.89 17.97 -0.54
C ILE A 63 -3.06 19.27 0.24
N PRO A 64 -2.26 20.30 -0.05
CA PRO A 64 -2.42 21.61 0.56
C PRO A 64 -3.85 22.14 0.42
N ASP A 65 -4.34 22.82 1.44
CA ASP A 65 -5.70 23.38 1.50
C ASP A 65 -6.84 22.34 1.48
N GLU A 66 -6.54 21.03 1.55
CA GLU A 66 -7.51 19.95 1.63
C GLU A 66 -7.31 19.10 2.90
N GLU A 67 -8.18 19.27 3.90
CA GLU A 67 -8.02 18.61 5.21
C GLU A 67 -8.03 17.08 5.16
N ASN A 68 -8.81 16.50 4.23
CA ASN A 68 -9.07 15.06 4.15
C ASN A 68 -8.63 14.45 2.82
N ALA A 69 -7.51 14.90 2.26
CA ALA A 69 -6.99 14.37 1.02
C ALA A 69 -5.48 14.12 1.10
N VAL A 70 -5.10 12.92 0.64
CA VAL A 70 -3.71 12.52 0.44
C VAL A 70 -3.51 12.18 -1.03
N PHE A 71 -2.40 12.61 -1.58
CA PHE A 71 -1.96 12.17 -2.90
C PHE A 71 -0.98 11.01 -2.74
N MET A 72 -1.22 9.94 -3.46
CA MET A 72 -0.38 8.75 -3.44
C MET A 72 0.16 8.46 -4.83
N ILE A 73 1.46 8.24 -4.93
CA ILE A 73 2.18 7.91 -6.15
C ILE A 73 2.84 6.55 -5.97
N GLY A 74 2.66 5.65 -6.91
CA GLY A 74 3.25 4.32 -6.85
C GLY A 74 2.38 3.25 -7.51
N PRO A 75 2.72 1.98 -7.31
CA PRO A 75 3.96 1.48 -6.72
C PRO A 75 5.15 1.47 -7.70
N TRP A 76 6.36 1.45 -7.16
CA TRP A 76 7.58 1.08 -7.89
C TRP A 76 8.46 0.19 -7.01
N ALA A 77 9.48 -0.41 -7.57
CA ALA A 77 10.49 -1.17 -6.84
C ALA A 77 11.86 -0.54 -7.03
N THR A 78 12.77 -0.71 -6.09
CA THR A 78 14.16 -0.23 -6.18
C THR A 78 15.13 -1.35 -6.57
N ALA A 79 14.72 -2.59 -6.37
CA ALA A 79 15.47 -3.80 -6.69
C ALA A 79 14.53 -4.95 -7.02
N GLU A 80 15.06 -6.09 -7.38
CA GLU A 80 14.29 -7.33 -7.41
C GLU A 80 13.84 -7.72 -6.01
N ARG A 81 12.70 -8.39 -5.94
CA ARG A 81 12.10 -8.83 -4.67
C ARG A 81 13.03 -9.74 -3.89
N SER A 82 13.29 -9.41 -2.63
CA SER A 82 14.22 -10.14 -1.78
C SER A 82 13.68 -11.49 -1.30
N GLU A 83 14.59 -12.38 -0.89
CA GLU A 83 14.20 -13.64 -0.24
C GLU A 83 13.52 -13.40 1.12
N LYS A 84 13.81 -12.29 1.80
CA LYS A 84 13.10 -11.88 3.03
C LYS A 84 11.61 -11.66 2.75
N SER A 85 11.28 -10.92 1.68
CA SER A 85 9.91 -10.67 1.25
C SER A 85 9.20 -11.96 0.81
N ARG A 86 9.88 -12.85 0.09
CA ARG A 86 9.35 -14.16 -0.32
C ARG A 86 9.06 -15.05 0.90
N SER A 87 10.00 -15.16 1.81
CA SER A 87 9.84 -15.97 3.04
C SER A 87 8.71 -15.44 3.91
N TRP A 88 8.56 -14.11 3.97
CA TRP A 88 7.44 -13.49 4.66
C TRP A 88 6.11 -13.87 3.99
N ALA A 89 6.01 -13.75 2.69
CA ALA A 89 4.79 -14.05 1.94
C ALA A 89 4.40 -15.53 2.09
N ARG A 90 5.31 -16.47 1.88
CA ARG A 90 5.04 -17.90 2.06
C ARG A 90 4.50 -18.23 3.46
N ARG A 91 5.04 -17.55 4.48
CA ARG A 91 4.64 -17.76 5.87
C ARG A 91 3.24 -17.20 6.18
N HIS A 92 2.87 -16.07 5.59
CA HIS A 92 1.64 -15.34 5.96
C HIS A 92 0.49 -15.53 4.96
N ILE A 93 0.80 -15.80 3.70
CA ILE A 93 -0.20 -15.95 2.63
C ILE A 93 -0.04 -17.24 1.80
N GLY A 94 0.86 -18.14 2.21
CA GLY A 94 1.11 -19.42 1.56
C GLY A 94 1.86 -19.31 0.22
N GLU A 95 2.17 -20.46 -0.39
CA GLU A 95 2.91 -20.56 -1.66
C GLU A 95 2.15 -19.87 -2.80
N LYS A 96 0.85 -20.12 -2.93
CA LYS A 96 0.02 -19.49 -3.98
C LYS A 96 -0.04 -17.97 -3.85
N GLY A 97 -0.07 -17.47 -2.61
CA GLY A 97 -0.03 -16.04 -2.34
C GLY A 97 1.33 -15.44 -2.71
N ASP A 98 2.44 -16.14 -2.40
CA ASP A 98 3.78 -15.72 -2.81
C ASP A 98 3.94 -15.68 -4.32
N ASP A 99 3.41 -16.69 -5.04
CA ASP A 99 3.41 -16.73 -6.50
C ASP A 99 2.61 -15.56 -7.09
N ALA A 100 1.46 -15.23 -6.51
CA ALA A 100 0.65 -14.08 -6.94
C ALA A 100 1.41 -12.76 -6.73
N VAL A 101 2.05 -12.58 -5.59
CA VAL A 101 2.89 -11.40 -5.31
C VAL A 101 4.08 -11.35 -6.27
N GLN A 102 4.74 -12.47 -6.56
CA GLN A 102 5.85 -12.51 -7.51
C GLN A 102 5.40 -12.15 -8.93
N SER A 103 4.28 -12.68 -9.37
CA SER A 103 3.69 -12.35 -10.68
C SER A 103 3.38 -10.85 -10.78
N TYR A 104 2.79 -10.28 -9.74
CA TYR A 104 2.54 -8.85 -9.65
C TYR A 104 3.84 -8.05 -9.69
N TYR A 105 4.84 -8.44 -8.89
CA TYR A 105 6.13 -7.76 -8.79
C TYR A 105 6.86 -7.72 -10.13
N ASN A 106 6.77 -8.77 -10.93
CA ASN A 106 7.35 -8.83 -12.27
C ASN A 106 6.79 -7.76 -13.23
N GLY A 107 5.58 -7.27 -12.95
CA GLY A 107 4.95 -6.17 -13.71
C GLY A 107 5.28 -4.78 -13.19
N VAL A 108 5.89 -4.67 -12.02
CA VAL A 108 6.27 -3.39 -11.40
C VAL A 108 7.60 -2.90 -11.98
N ARG A 109 7.71 -1.60 -12.20
CA ARG A 109 8.97 -1.00 -12.66
C ARG A 109 10.00 -0.96 -11.55
N ILE A 110 11.22 -1.39 -11.87
CA ILE A 110 12.40 -1.18 -11.03
C ILE A 110 13.02 0.16 -11.45
N LEU A 111 13.13 1.08 -10.51
CA LEU A 111 13.65 2.43 -10.74
C LEU A 111 14.73 2.73 -9.73
N SER A 112 15.74 3.50 -10.16
CA SER A 112 16.74 4.04 -9.23
C SER A 112 16.05 4.89 -8.18
N ASP A 113 16.22 4.55 -6.90
CA ASP A 113 15.54 5.18 -5.79
C ASP A 113 15.78 6.70 -5.76
N SER A 114 17.04 7.11 -5.73
CA SER A 114 17.41 8.53 -5.65
C SER A 114 16.95 9.35 -6.86
N GLY A 115 17.06 8.81 -8.07
CA GLY A 115 16.67 9.52 -9.29
C GLY A 115 15.16 9.69 -9.41
N PHE A 116 14.40 8.65 -9.06
CA PHE A 116 12.96 8.72 -9.13
C PHE A 116 12.36 9.56 -8.01
N GLN A 117 12.87 9.45 -6.78
CA GLN A 117 12.48 10.33 -5.67
C GLN A 117 12.73 11.80 -6.00
N ALA A 118 13.90 12.14 -6.55
CA ALA A 118 14.18 13.50 -6.99
C ALA A 118 13.19 14.03 -8.04
N SER A 119 12.76 13.15 -8.95
CA SER A 119 11.74 13.52 -9.96
C SER A 119 10.38 13.78 -9.30
N ILE A 120 9.98 12.97 -8.32
CA ILE A 120 8.74 13.19 -7.56
C ILE A 120 8.81 14.52 -6.80
N VAL A 121 9.92 14.80 -6.10
CA VAL A 121 10.13 16.06 -5.38
C VAL A 121 9.98 17.25 -6.33
N ALA A 122 10.62 17.19 -7.51
CA ALA A 122 10.52 18.25 -8.50
C ALA A 122 9.06 18.48 -8.97
N VAL A 123 8.34 17.41 -9.29
CA VAL A 123 6.94 17.50 -9.73
C VAL A 123 6.05 18.08 -8.63
N VAL A 124 6.17 17.60 -7.39
CA VAL A 124 5.37 18.09 -6.26
C VAL A 124 5.67 19.56 -6.00
N SER A 125 6.93 19.98 -6.03
CA SER A 125 7.33 21.40 -5.88
C SER A 125 6.79 22.29 -7.01
N MET A 126 6.69 21.75 -8.22
CA MET A 126 6.07 22.49 -9.34
C MET A 126 4.55 22.61 -9.20
N MET A 127 3.89 21.58 -8.67
CA MET A 127 2.45 21.58 -8.43
C MET A 127 2.05 22.54 -7.29
N PHE A 128 2.89 22.63 -6.27
CA PHE A 128 2.65 23.42 -5.06
C PHE A 128 3.82 24.36 -4.75
N PRO A 129 4.05 25.39 -5.57
CA PRO A 129 5.26 26.23 -5.50
C PRO A 129 5.34 27.13 -4.26
N LYS A 130 4.26 27.23 -3.48
CA LYS A 130 4.21 28.01 -2.24
C LYS A 130 4.43 27.15 -1.00
N GLU A 131 4.46 25.84 -1.17
CA GLU A 131 4.58 24.89 -0.07
C GLU A 131 6.02 24.39 0.05
N GLU A 132 6.48 24.28 1.31
CA GLU A 132 7.75 23.62 1.63
C GLU A 132 7.44 22.26 2.22
N PHE A 133 7.82 21.19 1.52
CA PHE A 133 7.66 19.83 1.99
C PHE A 133 8.95 19.33 2.65
N HIS A 134 8.83 18.82 3.86
CA HIS A 134 9.88 18.00 4.47
C HIS A 134 9.91 16.64 3.79
N LEU A 135 11.12 16.12 3.56
CA LEU A 135 11.28 14.76 3.03
C LEU A 135 11.44 13.80 4.19
N ASP A 136 10.64 12.75 4.21
CA ASP A 136 10.72 11.67 5.18
C ASP A 136 10.69 10.30 4.49
N GLN A 137 11.33 9.30 5.11
CA GLN A 137 11.38 7.93 4.62
C GLN A 137 10.97 6.99 5.73
N GLN A 138 9.96 6.16 5.47
CA GLN A 138 9.49 5.16 6.41
C GLN A 138 9.54 3.76 5.79
N LYS A 139 10.31 2.88 6.42
CA LYS A 139 10.25 1.44 6.14
C LYS A 139 9.10 0.83 6.95
N GLU A 140 8.46 -0.17 6.34
CA GLU A 140 7.35 -0.88 6.98
C GLU A 140 6.20 0.06 7.37
N PHE A 141 5.77 0.91 6.45
CA PHE A 141 4.68 1.84 6.66
C PHE A 141 3.36 1.09 6.96
N LEU A 142 2.80 1.31 8.14
CA LEU A 142 1.69 0.55 8.71
C LEU A 142 0.48 0.34 7.79
N PRO A 143 -0.04 1.35 7.06
CA PRO A 143 -1.18 1.15 6.18
C PRO A 143 -0.98 0.12 5.06
N PHE A 144 0.27 -0.24 4.75
CA PHE A 144 0.58 -1.24 3.73
C PHE A 144 0.78 -2.66 4.28
N HIS A 145 0.74 -2.83 5.60
CA HIS A 145 0.84 -4.14 6.22
C HIS A 145 -0.50 -4.88 6.17
N PHE A 146 -0.43 -6.18 5.97
CA PHE A 146 -1.55 -7.04 6.23
C PHE A 146 -1.67 -7.25 7.75
N THR A 147 -2.78 -6.84 8.33
CA THR A 147 -3.03 -7.00 9.76
C THR A 147 -3.56 -8.38 10.10
N THR A 148 -4.01 -9.14 9.10
CA THR A 148 -4.59 -10.47 9.24
C THR A 148 -3.66 -11.51 8.62
N ASP A 149 -3.60 -12.70 9.20
CA ASP A 149 -2.93 -13.85 8.59
C ASP A 149 -3.79 -14.34 7.40
N LEU A 150 -3.37 -13.94 6.20
CA LEU A 150 -4.13 -14.18 4.97
C LEU A 150 -4.20 -15.66 4.55
N ARG A 151 -3.46 -16.56 5.20
CA ARG A 151 -3.55 -18.01 4.94
C ARG A 151 -4.98 -18.52 5.14
N TYR A 152 -5.74 -17.93 6.06
CA TYR A 152 -7.15 -18.26 6.26
C TYR A 152 -8.02 -17.98 5.01
N PHE A 153 -7.56 -17.14 4.08
CA PHE A 153 -8.30 -16.74 2.90
C PHE A 153 -7.79 -17.37 1.61
N THR A 154 -6.53 -17.81 1.56
CA THR A 154 -5.87 -18.28 0.35
C THR A 154 -5.74 -19.80 0.27
N GLU A 155 -5.73 -20.51 1.39
CA GLU A 155 -5.65 -21.98 1.41
C GLU A 155 -7.04 -22.60 1.42
N PRO A 156 -7.37 -23.51 0.48
CA PRO A 156 -8.70 -24.13 0.39
C PRO A 156 -9.14 -24.88 1.64
N GLU A 157 -8.18 -25.36 2.43
CA GLU A 157 -8.44 -26.09 3.68
C GLU A 157 -8.98 -25.14 4.76
N PHE A 158 -8.55 -23.89 4.77
CA PHE A 158 -9.03 -22.88 5.71
C PHE A 158 -10.34 -22.21 5.27
N GLN A 159 -10.65 -22.20 3.98
CA GLN A 159 -11.92 -21.65 3.47
C GLN A 159 -13.15 -22.43 3.98
N ARG A 160 -12.97 -23.66 4.44
CA ARG A 160 -14.05 -24.49 4.99
C ARG A 160 -14.31 -24.30 6.49
N GLU A 161 -13.39 -23.68 7.21
CA GLU A 161 -13.42 -23.56 8.67
C GLU A 161 -13.36 -22.12 9.20
N ILE A 162 -13.67 -21.11 8.38
CA ILE A 162 -13.80 -19.75 8.92
C ILE A 162 -14.97 -19.78 9.91
N PRO A 163 -14.72 -19.68 11.23
CA PRO A 163 -15.82 -19.62 12.16
C PRO A 163 -16.64 -18.39 11.83
N ILE A 164 -17.94 -18.60 11.63
CA ILE A 164 -18.92 -17.51 11.40
C ILE A 164 -18.76 -16.40 12.44
N GLN A 165 -18.30 -16.70 13.64
CA GLN A 165 -17.93 -15.78 14.71
C GLN A 165 -16.82 -14.78 14.36
N MET A 166 -15.87 -15.13 13.48
CA MET A 166 -14.85 -14.18 13.01
C MET A 166 -15.40 -13.16 11.99
N LEU A 167 -16.37 -13.57 11.21
CA LEU A 167 -17.08 -12.67 10.29
C LEU A 167 -18.02 -11.72 11.07
N GLU A 168 -18.72 -12.23 12.09
CA GLU A 168 -19.62 -11.43 12.92
C GLU A 168 -18.88 -10.35 13.73
N GLN A 169 -17.66 -10.61 14.20
CA GLN A 169 -16.86 -9.60 14.92
C GLN A 169 -16.35 -8.45 14.02
N ARG A 170 -16.19 -8.67 12.73
CA ARG A 170 -15.79 -7.62 11.77
C ARG A 170 -16.95 -6.72 11.33
N TYR A 171 -18.19 -7.18 11.45
CA TYR A 171 -19.38 -6.43 11.02
C TYR A 171 -20.22 -5.89 12.20
N ALA A 172 -19.78 -6.09 13.46
CA ALA A 172 -20.48 -5.67 14.66
C ALA A 172 -19.93 -4.37 15.30
N ASN A 173 -19.02 -3.66 14.61
CA ASN A 173 -18.49 -2.37 15.05
C ASN A 173 -18.81 -1.27 14.04
#